data_53d756ab227aaee50a52d6a10e2c5f93
#
_entry.id   53d756ab227aaee50a52d6a10e2c5f93
#
_cell.length_a   1.000
_cell.length_b   1.000
_cell.length_c   1.000
_cell.angle_alpha   90.00
_cell.angle_beta   90.00
_cell.angle_gamma   90.00
#
_symmetry.space_group_name_H-M   'P 1'
#
loop_
_entity.id
_entity.type
_entity.pdbx_description
1 polymer ?
#
loop_
_entity_poly.entity_id
_entity_poly.type
_entity_poly.pdbx_seq_one_letter_code
_entity_poly.pdbx_strand_id
1 'polypeptide(L)'
;MSADAHVAPNVRQAVPFFNVTDIEASLRFYVDGLGFALRNAWNPDGRIRWCWLQLDDVAIMLQEYWKDGRPGGGPAGPLGQGVSVCFMCTDALAIYHAVTARGVVAQRPFVGNGLWVTSVKDPDGYLLDFESPTDTPEETVYSG
;
A
#
# COMPACT_ATOMS: atom_id res chain seq x y z
N MET A 1 -35.25 5.91 17.71
CA MET A 1 -35.10 5.38 17.30
C MET A 1 -34.19 4.57 16.98
N SER A 2 -33.83 3.98 17.27
CA SER A 2 -32.74 3.16 17.05
C SER A 2 -33.03 1.97 16.26
N ALA A 3 -34.15 1.85 15.77
CA ALA A 3 -34.50 0.74 14.92
C ALA A 3 -33.60 0.65 13.75
N ASP A 4 -33.05 1.76 13.34
CA ASP A 4 -32.16 1.78 12.20
C ASP A 4 -30.85 1.07 12.47
N ALA A 5 -30.54 0.79 13.70
CA ALA A 5 -29.32 0.12 14.06
C ALA A 5 -29.21 -1.28 13.47
N HIS A 6 -30.31 -1.83 13.00
CA HIS A 6 -30.31 -3.18 12.44
C HIS A 6 -30.12 -3.22 10.93
N VAL A 7 -30.04 -2.08 10.30
CA VAL A 7 -29.79 -2.03 8.87
C VAL A 7 -28.30 -2.30 8.61
N ALA A 8 -28.01 -3.33 7.84
CA ALA A 8 -26.65 -3.68 7.53
C ALA A 8 -26.00 -2.58 6.69
N PRO A 9 -24.73 -2.26 6.93
CA PRO A 9 -24.03 -1.28 6.10
C PRO A 9 -23.96 -1.76 4.65
N ASN A 10 -24.16 -0.84 3.73
CA ASN A 10 -24.04 -1.13 2.31
C ASN A 10 -22.58 -1.09 1.87
N VAL A 11 -21.89 0.03 2.13
CA VAL A 11 -20.48 0.20 1.78
C VAL A 11 -19.63 -0.37 2.91
N ARG A 12 -18.73 -1.34 2.57
CA ARG A 12 -18.01 -2.07 3.61
C ARG A 12 -16.54 -1.71 3.70
N GLN A 13 -15.92 -1.32 2.59
CA GLN A 13 -14.51 -0.96 2.63
C GLN A 13 -14.15 -0.21 1.35
N ALA A 14 -13.04 0.50 1.41
CA ALA A 14 -12.41 1.10 0.25
C ALA A 14 -11.12 0.33 0.00
N VAL A 15 -10.90 -0.10 -1.22
CA VAL A 15 -9.69 -0.86 -1.58
C VAL A 15 -8.93 -0.07 -2.64
N PRO A 16 -7.72 0.38 -2.34
CA PRO A 16 -6.91 1.04 -3.37
C PRO A 16 -6.68 0.11 -4.56
N PHE A 17 -6.79 0.64 -5.75
CA PHE A 17 -6.60 -0.10 -6.98
C PHE A 17 -5.53 0.62 -7.78
N PHE A 18 -4.34 0.03 -7.86
CA PHE A 18 -3.22 0.62 -8.57
C PHE A 18 -3.02 -0.05 -9.93
N ASN A 19 -2.98 0.77 -10.97
CA ASN A 19 -2.52 0.29 -12.27
C ASN A 19 -1.01 0.43 -12.29
N VAL A 20 -0.30 -0.64 -12.62
CA VAL A 20 1.16 -0.73 -12.48
C VAL A 20 1.81 -1.06 -13.82
N THR A 21 3.07 -0.73 -13.96
CA THR A 21 3.79 -0.93 -15.22
C THR A 21 4.40 -2.32 -15.34
N ASP A 22 4.78 -2.94 -14.22
CA ASP A 22 5.36 -4.28 -14.18
C ASP A 22 4.86 -4.97 -12.92
N ILE A 23 3.85 -5.82 -13.08
CA ILE A 23 3.21 -6.43 -11.92
C ILE A 23 4.12 -7.37 -11.16
N GLU A 24 5.12 -7.97 -11.82
CA GLU A 24 6.07 -8.83 -11.11
C GLU A 24 6.97 -8.02 -10.18
N ALA A 25 7.43 -6.86 -10.63
CA ALA A 25 8.19 -5.96 -9.78
C ALA A 25 7.34 -5.47 -8.62
N SER A 26 6.07 -5.14 -8.88
CA SER A 26 5.14 -4.72 -7.83
C SER A 26 4.91 -5.84 -6.81
N LEU A 27 4.74 -7.07 -7.27
CA LEU A 27 4.56 -8.21 -6.35
C LEU A 27 5.78 -8.43 -5.47
N ARG A 28 6.99 -8.29 -6.01
CA ARG A 28 8.20 -8.38 -5.18
C ARG A 28 8.19 -7.31 -4.09
N PHE A 29 7.80 -6.10 -4.45
CA PHE A 29 7.73 -5.01 -3.49
C PHE A 29 6.66 -5.25 -2.41
N TYR A 30 5.43 -5.55 -2.82
CA TYR A 30 4.32 -5.69 -1.88
C TYR A 30 4.37 -6.98 -1.08
N VAL A 31 4.72 -8.10 -1.71
CA VAL A 31 4.73 -9.41 -1.04
C VAL A 31 6.04 -9.61 -0.29
N ASP A 32 7.17 -9.55 -0.99
CA ASP A 32 8.46 -9.83 -0.37
C ASP A 32 8.91 -8.67 0.53
N GLY A 33 8.64 -7.44 0.11
CA GLY A 33 9.09 -6.25 0.83
C GLY A 33 8.16 -5.84 1.96
N LEU A 34 6.87 -5.66 1.67
CA LEU A 34 5.92 -5.15 2.67
C LEU A 34 5.21 -6.24 3.47
N GLY A 35 5.21 -7.48 2.98
CA GLY A 35 4.60 -8.59 3.69
C GLY A 35 3.14 -8.86 3.34
N PHE A 36 2.62 -8.28 2.26
CA PHE A 36 1.29 -8.62 1.79
C PHE A 36 1.24 -10.06 1.30
N ALA A 37 0.08 -10.68 1.40
CA ALA A 37 -0.16 -12.02 0.88
C ALA A 37 -1.01 -11.93 -0.39
N LEU A 38 -0.62 -12.69 -1.41
CA LEU A 38 -1.41 -12.83 -2.63
C LEU A 38 -2.63 -13.72 -2.33
N ARG A 39 -3.84 -13.15 -2.39
CA ARG A 39 -5.07 -13.88 -2.06
C ARG A 39 -5.86 -14.30 -3.27
N ASN A 40 -5.80 -13.54 -4.35
CA ASN A 40 -6.52 -13.84 -5.56
C ASN A 40 -5.78 -13.22 -6.74
N ALA A 41 -5.89 -13.83 -7.91
CA ALA A 41 -5.22 -13.35 -9.10
C ALA A 41 -6.01 -13.74 -10.35
N TRP A 42 -5.94 -12.87 -11.35
CA TRP A 42 -6.40 -13.18 -12.70
C TRP A 42 -5.17 -13.43 -13.56
N ASN A 43 -5.10 -14.64 -14.11
CA ASN A 43 -3.92 -15.14 -14.78
C ASN A 43 -4.34 -15.81 -16.09
N PRO A 44 -4.80 -15.03 -17.10
CA PRO A 44 -5.38 -15.62 -18.31
C PRO A 44 -4.38 -16.36 -19.19
N ASP A 45 -3.13 -15.95 -19.21
CA ASP A 45 -2.12 -16.48 -20.13
C ASP A 45 -0.87 -16.96 -19.41
N GLY A 46 -1.00 -17.44 -18.18
CA GLY A 46 0.16 -17.84 -17.39
C GLY A 46 0.91 -16.67 -16.74
N ARG A 47 0.39 -15.46 -16.91
CA ARG A 47 0.97 -14.26 -16.31
C ARG A 47 -0.13 -13.52 -15.53
N ILE A 48 0.19 -13.13 -14.30
CA ILE A 48 -0.75 -12.37 -13.48
C ILE A 48 -0.95 -10.99 -14.10
N ARG A 49 -2.20 -10.63 -14.35
CA ARG A 49 -2.57 -9.31 -14.87
C ARG A 49 -3.30 -8.47 -13.85
N TRP A 50 -3.93 -9.11 -12.89
CA TRP A 50 -4.63 -8.48 -11.78
C TRP A 50 -4.45 -9.35 -10.55
N CYS A 51 -4.36 -8.72 -9.37
CA CYS A 51 -4.33 -9.47 -8.13
C CYS A 51 -4.94 -8.70 -6.98
N TRP A 52 -5.30 -9.45 -5.94
CA TRP A 52 -5.78 -8.96 -4.65
C TRP A 52 -4.73 -9.33 -3.62
N LEU A 53 -4.20 -8.32 -2.94
CA LEU A 53 -3.20 -8.49 -1.89
C LEU A 53 -3.80 -8.11 -0.55
N GLN A 54 -3.44 -8.85 0.50
CA GLN A 54 -3.97 -8.65 1.85
C GLN A 54 -2.83 -8.54 2.84
N LEU A 55 -2.92 -7.57 3.74
CA LEU A 55 -2.02 -7.43 4.88
C LEU A 55 -2.89 -7.16 6.10
N ASP A 56 -2.93 -8.10 7.04
CA ASP A 56 -3.84 -8.03 8.18
C ASP A 56 -5.26 -7.68 7.72
N ASP A 57 -5.82 -6.56 8.16
CA ASP A 57 -7.19 -6.18 7.82
C ASP A 57 -7.31 -5.29 6.58
N VAL A 58 -6.21 -5.02 5.88
CA VAL A 58 -6.25 -4.13 4.71
C VAL A 58 -5.93 -4.87 3.44
N ALA A 59 -6.43 -4.35 2.33
CA ALA A 59 -6.24 -4.94 1.02
C ALA A 59 -5.88 -3.88 0.00
N ILE A 60 -5.19 -4.30 -1.04
CA ILE A 60 -4.96 -3.50 -2.24
C ILE A 60 -5.13 -4.38 -3.46
N MET A 61 -5.45 -3.77 -4.58
CA MET A 61 -5.51 -4.46 -5.86
C MET A 61 -4.44 -3.88 -6.78
N LEU A 62 -3.87 -4.73 -7.62
CA LEU A 62 -2.92 -4.33 -8.64
C LEU A 62 -3.41 -4.82 -9.99
N GLN A 63 -3.26 -4.01 -11.03
CA GLN A 63 -3.53 -4.42 -12.39
C GLN A 63 -2.45 -3.85 -13.30
N GLU A 64 -1.89 -4.71 -14.14
CA GLU A 64 -0.84 -4.28 -15.04
C GLU A 64 -1.44 -3.54 -16.24
N TYR A 65 -0.80 -2.45 -16.66
CA TYR A 65 -1.15 -1.78 -17.91
C TYR A 65 -0.87 -2.69 -19.10
N TRP A 66 -1.86 -2.83 -19.95
CA TRP A 66 -1.72 -3.60 -21.19
C TRP A 66 -2.24 -2.79 -22.36
N LYS A 67 -1.54 -2.92 -23.48
CA LYS A 67 -1.90 -2.28 -24.73
C LYS A 67 -1.49 -3.18 -25.88
N ASP A 68 -2.41 -3.38 -26.83
CA ASP A 68 -2.14 -4.22 -28.01
C ASP A 68 -1.72 -5.64 -27.63
N GLY A 69 -2.34 -6.20 -26.61
CA GLY A 69 -2.14 -7.60 -26.20
C GLY A 69 -0.86 -7.87 -25.44
N ARG A 70 -0.18 -6.84 -24.92
CA ARG A 70 1.07 -7.01 -24.15
C ARG A 70 1.23 -5.93 -23.09
N PRO A 71 2.08 -6.14 -22.09
CA PRO A 71 2.32 -5.13 -21.06
C PRO A 71 2.80 -3.81 -21.66
N GLY A 72 2.25 -2.72 -21.17
CA GLY A 72 2.63 -1.37 -21.59
C GLY A 72 1.45 -0.46 -21.76
N GLY A 73 1.70 0.76 -22.20
CA GLY A 73 0.67 1.75 -22.49
C GLY A 73 0.26 2.62 -21.31
N GLY A 74 0.92 2.48 -20.17
CA GLY A 74 0.67 3.36 -19.04
C GLY A 74 1.26 4.76 -19.25
N PRO A 75 0.87 5.72 -18.40
CA PRO A 75 1.43 7.06 -18.45
C PRO A 75 2.93 7.07 -18.19
N ALA A 76 3.63 8.04 -18.74
CA ALA A 76 5.04 8.23 -18.47
C ALA A 76 5.23 8.91 -17.12
N GLY A 77 6.37 8.65 -16.48
CA GLY A 77 6.75 9.29 -15.22
C GLY A 77 6.13 8.63 -13.99
N PRO A 78 6.33 9.23 -12.81
CA PRO A 78 5.81 8.66 -11.57
C PRO A 78 4.28 8.67 -11.55
N LEU A 79 3.71 7.58 -11.04
CA LEU A 79 2.26 7.45 -10.90
C LEU A 79 1.83 7.85 -9.48
N GLY A 80 0.52 8.05 -9.29
CA GLY A 80 -0.04 8.35 -7.97
C GLY A 80 0.20 9.77 -7.48
N GLN A 81 0.44 10.69 -8.37
CA GLN A 81 0.68 12.09 -8.01
C GLN A 81 -0.52 12.67 -7.26
N GLY A 82 -0.24 13.32 -6.12
CA GLY A 82 -1.29 13.98 -5.33
C GLY A 82 -2.09 13.04 -4.44
N VAL A 83 -1.71 11.77 -4.36
CA VAL A 83 -2.43 10.77 -3.54
C VAL A 83 -1.43 10.01 -2.68
N SER A 84 -1.76 9.81 -1.43
CA SER A 84 -1.07 8.84 -0.58
C SER A 84 -2.11 7.93 0.05
N VAL A 85 -1.74 6.67 0.25
CA VAL A 85 -2.61 5.72 0.93
C VAL A 85 -2.09 5.56 2.34
N CYS A 86 -2.93 5.92 3.33
CA CYS A 86 -2.55 5.86 4.73
C CYS A 86 -3.09 4.58 5.34
N PHE A 87 -2.19 3.72 5.76
CA PHE A 87 -2.54 2.50 6.49
C PHE A 87 -2.38 2.79 7.97
N MET A 88 -3.50 2.84 8.68
CA MET A 88 -3.46 3.05 10.13
C MET A 88 -3.05 1.74 10.79
N CYS A 89 -1.98 1.77 11.55
CA CYS A 89 -1.41 0.56 12.14
C CYS A 89 -1.14 0.76 13.64
N THR A 90 -0.76 -0.31 14.30
CA THR A 90 -0.47 -0.28 15.73
C THR A 90 0.91 0.29 16.01
N ASP A 91 1.88 -0.01 15.15
CA ASP A 91 3.28 0.38 15.39
C ASP A 91 4.00 0.64 14.07
N ALA A 92 4.03 1.90 13.67
CA ALA A 92 4.67 2.31 12.42
C ALA A 92 6.18 2.15 12.46
N LEU A 93 6.80 2.27 13.64
CA LEU A 93 8.25 2.09 13.76
C LEU A 93 8.66 0.64 13.56
N ALA A 94 7.84 -0.30 14.05
CA ALA A 94 8.09 -1.72 13.82
C ALA A 94 8.00 -2.04 12.32
N ILE A 95 7.07 -1.41 11.61
CA ILE A 95 6.97 -1.56 10.16
C ILE A 95 8.22 -1.03 9.49
N TYR A 96 8.71 0.14 9.91
CA TYR A 96 9.95 0.71 9.36
C TYR A 96 11.11 -0.29 9.48
N HIS A 97 11.31 -0.88 10.66
CA HIS A 97 12.36 -1.85 10.87
C HIS A 97 12.18 -3.11 10.03
N ALA A 98 10.95 -3.60 9.95
CA ALA A 98 10.67 -4.82 9.20
C ALA A 98 10.90 -4.64 7.70
N VAL A 99 10.40 -3.56 7.11
CA VAL A 99 10.53 -3.36 5.66
C VAL A 99 11.96 -3.02 5.27
N THR A 100 12.68 -2.23 6.08
CA THR A 100 14.07 -1.92 5.78
C THR A 100 14.97 -3.16 5.91
N ALA A 101 14.66 -4.06 6.85
CA ALA A 101 15.38 -5.32 6.98
C ALA A 101 15.20 -6.21 5.75
N ARG A 102 14.11 -6.04 5.01
CA ARG A 102 13.84 -6.78 3.78
C ARG A 102 14.36 -6.06 2.53
N GLY A 103 15.07 -4.94 2.71
CA GLY A 103 15.66 -4.21 1.61
C GLY A 103 14.78 -3.12 0.99
N VAL A 104 13.62 -2.83 1.57
CA VAL A 104 12.77 -1.75 1.08
C VAL A 104 13.35 -0.42 1.55
N VAL A 105 13.45 0.55 0.63
CA VAL A 105 13.89 1.90 0.97
C VAL A 105 12.69 2.63 1.56
N ALA A 106 12.79 3.01 2.82
CA ALA A 106 11.74 3.77 3.50
C ALA A 106 12.31 5.10 3.97
N GLN A 107 11.49 6.14 3.92
CA GLN A 107 11.85 7.41 4.50
C GLN A 107 11.98 7.22 6.02
N ARG A 108 12.96 7.89 6.63
CA ARG A 108 13.11 7.84 8.08
C ARG A 108 11.82 8.36 8.72
N PRO A 109 11.23 7.62 9.66
CA PRO A 109 9.95 8.03 10.23
C PRO A 109 10.02 9.39 10.93
N PHE A 110 8.92 10.10 10.87
CA PHE A 110 8.76 11.39 11.54
C PHE A 110 7.37 11.46 12.16
N VAL A 111 7.17 12.42 13.06
CA VAL A 111 5.87 12.62 13.71
C VAL A 111 5.10 13.72 12.98
N GLY A 112 3.91 13.37 12.50
CA GLY A 112 2.99 14.33 11.91
C GLY A 112 1.56 14.07 12.40
N ASN A 113 0.87 15.10 12.82
CA ASN A 113 -0.50 15.02 13.35
C ASN A 113 -0.65 14.00 14.49
N GLY A 114 0.35 13.94 15.38
CA GLY A 114 0.31 13.01 16.50
C GLY A 114 0.53 11.55 16.12
N LEU A 115 1.13 11.31 14.96
CA LEU A 115 1.35 9.96 14.44
C LEU A 115 2.79 9.80 13.99
N TRP A 116 3.40 8.65 14.32
CA TRP A 116 4.61 8.23 13.61
C TRP A 116 4.21 7.86 12.19
N VAL A 117 4.94 8.38 11.22
CA VAL A 117 4.69 8.12 9.80
C VAL A 117 5.90 7.41 9.20
N THR A 118 5.67 6.20 8.69
CA THR A 118 6.65 5.45 7.92
C THR A 118 6.20 5.44 6.47
N SER A 119 6.96 6.07 5.58
CA SER A 119 6.58 6.25 4.18
C SER A 119 7.45 5.42 3.27
N VAL A 120 6.82 4.74 2.31
CA VAL A 120 7.51 4.02 1.24
C VAL A 120 6.86 4.39 -0.09
N LYS A 121 7.64 4.30 -1.17
CA LYS A 121 7.12 4.44 -2.53
C LYS A 121 7.24 3.11 -3.23
N ASP A 122 6.18 2.71 -3.92
CA ASP A 122 6.23 1.49 -4.69
C ASP A 122 7.04 1.69 -5.99
N PRO A 123 7.28 0.64 -6.78
CA PRO A 123 8.09 0.77 -8.00
C PRO A 123 7.58 1.78 -9.02
N ASP A 124 6.28 2.09 -9.01
CA ASP A 124 5.69 3.06 -9.92
C ASP A 124 5.57 4.47 -9.33
N GLY A 125 5.89 4.64 -8.05
CA GLY A 125 5.81 5.93 -7.39
C GLY A 125 4.58 6.15 -6.53
N TYR A 126 3.72 5.14 -6.38
CA TYR A 126 2.59 5.23 -5.45
C TYR A 126 3.10 5.34 -4.02
N LEU A 127 2.58 6.33 -3.29
CA LEU A 127 3.03 6.63 -1.93
C LEU A 127 2.15 5.90 -0.91
N LEU A 128 2.81 5.16 -0.03
CA LEU A 128 2.15 4.41 1.04
C LEU A 128 2.71 4.88 2.37
N ASP A 129 1.81 5.29 3.28
CA ASP A 129 2.18 5.76 4.61
C ASP A 129 1.59 4.82 5.65
N PHE A 130 2.44 4.31 6.55
CA PHE A 130 2.01 3.53 7.70
C PHE A 130 2.07 4.43 8.92
N GLU A 131 0.94 4.58 9.62
CA GLU A 131 0.81 5.60 10.66
C GLU A 131 0.29 4.99 11.95
N SER A 132 0.91 5.37 13.08
CA SER A 132 0.47 4.93 14.39
C SER A 132 0.55 6.07 15.41
N PRO A 133 -0.40 6.15 16.37
CA PRO A 133 -0.44 7.24 17.36
C PRO A 133 0.81 7.30 18.23
N THR A 134 1.21 8.51 18.60
CA THR A 134 2.33 8.73 19.53
C THR A 134 2.14 10.04 20.27
N ASP A 135 2.72 10.11 21.49
CA ASP A 135 2.79 11.36 22.25
C ASP A 135 4.10 12.10 21.99
N THR A 136 4.96 11.54 21.15
CA THR A 136 6.22 12.20 20.77
C THR A 136 5.93 13.54 20.09
N PRO A 137 6.71 14.58 20.38
CA PRO A 137 6.46 15.90 19.79
C PRO A 137 6.42 15.91 18.27
N GLU A 138 5.58 16.80 17.75
CA GLU A 138 5.43 17.01 16.32
C GLU A 138 6.77 17.28 15.63
N GLU A 139 6.94 16.79 14.43
CA GLU A 139 8.15 16.94 13.61
C GLU A 139 9.41 16.25 14.14
N THR A 140 9.29 15.45 15.19
CA THR A 140 10.41 14.63 15.64
C THR A 140 10.77 13.63 14.55
N VAL A 141 12.06 13.50 14.26
CA VAL A 141 12.57 12.51 13.32
C VAL A 141 13.12 11.33 14.13
N TYR A 142 12.72 10.13 13.71
CA TYR A 142 13.14 8.91 14.39
C TYR A 142 14.65 8.70 14.27
N SER A 143 15.31 8.41 15.38
CA SER A 143 16.77 8.25 15.43
C SER A 143 17.21 6.81 15.70
N GLY A 144 16.25 5.92 15.88
CA GLY A 144 16.54 4.51 16.20
C GLY A 144 16.79 3.59 15.07
#